data_c352df78e961750b5c89e7f6fd989821
#
_entry.id   c352df78e961750b5c89e7f6fd989821
#
_cell.length_a   1.000
_cell.length_b   1.000
_cell.length_c   1.000
_cell.angle_alpha   90.00
_cell.angle_beta   90.00
_cell.angle_gamma   90.00
#
_symmetry.space_group_name_H-M   'P 1'
#
loop_
_entity.id
_entity.type
_entity.pdbx_description
1 polymer ?
#
loop_
_entity_poly.entity_id
_entity_poly.type
_entity_poly.pdbx_seq_one_letter_code
_entity_poly.pdbx_strand_id
1 'polypeptide(L)'
;MKKILSRLMMGIALATVAGLSLASEDPLLGKWKTIDDQSGYSRADVEIRKKPDGSYEGIIVETRSLPGAEKLGICSKCPGQLKNKPFIGLPFIWDFKADPKKPREFHDGKVLDPISGKVYKGKARLSANGKRLTLRGYVGVSVIGRSVTWIKY
;
A
#
# COMPACT_ATOMS: atom_id res chain seq x y z
N MET A 1 -36.49 -73.51 -12.95
CA MET A 1 -36.06 -72.45 -13.88
C MET A 1 -36.33 -71.11 -13.19
N LYS A 2 -35.35 -70.49 -12.54
CA LYS A 2 -35.47 -69.20 -11.91
C LYS A 2 -34.41 -68.30 -12.46
N LYS A 3 -34.84 -67.24 -13.22
CA LYS A 3 -33.96 -66.24 -13.80
C LYS A 3 -33.61 -65.21 -12.70
N ILE A 4 -32.32 -65.10 -12.35
CA ILE A 4 -31.80 -64.11 -11.44
C ILE A 4 -31.41 -62.90 -12.32
N LEU A 5 -32.11 -61.78 -12.17
CA LEU A 5 -31.79 -60.50 -12.77
C LEU A 5 -30.79 -59.79 -11.88
N SER A 6 -29.54 -59.72 -12.33
CA SER A 6 -28.50 -58.93 -11.69
C SER A 6 -28.68 -57.45 -12.06
N ARG A 7 -29.05 -56.60 -11.10
CA ARG A 7 -29.07 -55.12 -11.29
C ARG A 7 -27.68 -54.54 -11.01
N LEU A 8 -27.02 -54.14 -12.07
CA LEU A 8 -25.75 -53.39 -11.98
C LEU A 8 -26.08 -51.95 -11.60
N MET A 9 -25.82 -51.56 -10.36
CA MET A 9 -25.86 -50.17 -9.91
C MET A 9 -24.56 -49.47 -10.32
N MET A 10 -24.64 -48.62 -11.33
CA MET A 10 -23.54 -47.77 -11.77
C MET A 10 -23.55 -46.50 -10.92
N GLY A 11 -22.68 -46.46 -9.92
CA GLY A 11 -22.47 -45.29 -9.06
C GLY A 11 -21.68 -44.24 -9.82
N ILE A 12 -22.33 -43.12 -10.12
CA ILE A 12 -21.68 -41.92 -10.69
C ILE A 12 -21.03 -41.18 -9.48
N ALA A 13 -19.72 -41.28 -9.35
CA ALA A 13 -18.95 -40.46 -8.41
C ALA A 13 -18.84 -39.03 -8.97
N LEU A 14 -19.59 -38.11 -8.39
CA LEU A 14 -19.47 -36.68 -8.66
C LEU A 14 -18.20 -36.16 -8.02
N ALA A 15 -17.11 -36.04 -8.76
CA ALA A 15 -15.89 -35.38 -8.31
C ALA A 15 -16.12 -33.88 -8.27
N THR A 16 -16.38 -33.31 -7.10
CA THR A 16 -16.39 -31.86 -6.86
C THR A 16 -14.97 -31.34 -6.92
N VAL A 17 -14.60 -30.75 -8.03
CA VAL A 17 -13.36 -29.96 -8.17
C VAL A 17 -13.57 -28.67 -7.37
N ALA A 18 -13.08 -28.64 -6.14
CA ALA A 18 -12.96 -27.40 -5.37
C ALA A 18 -11.91 -26.53 -6.07
N GLY A 19 -12.37 -25.56 -6.84
CA GLY A 19 -11.52 -24.55 -7.46
C GLY A 19 -10.84 -23.75 -6.34
N LEU A 20 -9.53 -23.95 -6.15
CA LEU A 20 -8.69 -23.05 -5.37
C LEU A 20 -8.67 -21.69 -6.08
N SER A 21 -9.53 -20.76 -5.65
CA SER A 21 -9.42 -19.35 -6.01
C SER A 21 -8.09 -18.86 -5.41
N LEU A 22 -7.05 -18.77 -6.24
CA LEU A 22 -5.86 -18.00 -5.93
C LEU A 22 -6.32 -16.55 -5.83
N ALA A 23 -6.60 -16.08 -4.60
CA ALA A 23 -6.83 -14.68 -4.35
C ALA A 23 -5.57 -13.94 -4.81
N SER A 24 -5.70 -13.15 -5.89
CA SER A 24 -4.63 -12.28 -6.37
C SER A 24 -4.20 -11.38 -5.22
N GLU A 25 -2.93 -11.48 -4.83
CA GLU A 25 -2.37 -10.65 -3.78
C GLU A 25 -2.51 -9.18 -4.20
N ASP A 26 -3.02 -8.33 -3.28
CA ASP A 26 -3.21 -6.90 -3.56
C ASP A 26 -1.85 -6.25 -3.86
N PRO A 27 -1.62 -5.77 -5.09
CA PRO A 27 -0.29 -5.34 -5.53
C PRO A 27 0.22 -4.09 -4.80
N LEU A 28 -0.65 -3.37 -4.08
CA LEU A 28 -0.25 -2.20 -3.29
C LEU A 28 0.37 -2.59 -1.96
N LEU A 29 0.00 -3.76 -1.38
CA LEU A 29 0.48 -4.21 -0.07
C LEU A 29 1.97 -4.54 -0.10
N GLY A 30 2.63 -4.39 1.06
CA GLY A 30 4.03 -4.74 1.27
C GLY A 30 4.96 -3.55 1.41
N LYS A 31 6.26 -3.77 1.21
CA LYS A 31 7.30 -2.79 1.49
C LYS A 31 7.69 -1.99 0.25
N TRP A 32 7.90 -0.70 0.48
CA TRP A 32 8.21 0.27 -0.54
C TRP A 32 9.37 1.16 -0.11
N LYS A 33 10.37 1.32 -0.98
CA LYS A 33 11.41 2.33 -0.83
C LYS A 33 10.89 3.69 -1.29
N THR A 34 10.94 4.69 -0.41
CA THR A 34 10.68 6.06 -0.81
C THR A 34 11.90 6.60 -1.56
N ILE A 35 11.68 7.26 -2.68
CA ILE A 35 12.77 7.93 -3.41
C ILE A 35 12.55 9.43 -3.34
N ASP A 36 13.54 10.13 -2.78
CA ASP A 36 13.55 11.58 -2.76
C ASP A 36 13.79 12.11 -4.18
N ASP A 37 12.88 12.95 -4.67
CA ASP A 37 12.88 13.43 -6.06
C ASP A 37 13.98 14.46 -6.36
N GLN A 38 14.58 15.05 -5.33
CA GLN A 38 15.67 16.01 -5.48
C GLN A 38 17.05 15.33 -5.46
N SER A 39 17.24 14.39 -4.53
CA SER A 39 18.52 13.72 -4.34
C SER A 39 18.61 12.35 -5.01
N GLY A 40 17.48 11.72 -5.35
CA GLY A 40 17.43 10.35 -5.86
C GLY A 40 17.68 9.27 -4.80
N TYR A 41 17.98 9.65 -3.55
CA TYR A 41 18.23 8.70 -2.47
C TYR A 41 16.95 8.20 -1.80
N SER A 42 17.02 6.99 -1.26
CA SER A 42 15.96 6.46 -0.39
C SER A 42 16.19 6.91 1.06
N ARG A 43 15.25 7.63 1.63
CA ARG A 43 15.29 8.09 3.02
C ARG A 43 14.56 7.17 3.99
N ALA A 44 13.57 6.43 3.51
CA ALA A 44 12.75 5.57 4.34
C ALA A 44 12.19 4.39 3.54
N ASP A 45 11.88 3.31 4.25
CA ASP A 45 11.00 2.26 3.75
C ASP A 45 9.66 2.37 4.46
N VAL A 46 8.60 2.17 3.69
CA VAL A 46 7.21 2.24 4.15
C VAL A 46 6.55 0.90 3.86
N GLU A 47 5.90 0.34 4.86
CA GLU A 47 5.05 -0.84 4.68
C GLU A 47 3.60 -0.40 4.49
N ILE A 48 3.02 -0.72 3.34
CA ILE A 48 1.62 -0.44 3.04
C ILE A 48 0.77 -1.61 3.48
N ARG A 49 -0.28 -1.31 4.25
CA ARG A 49 -1.26 -2.25 4.78
C ARG A 49 -2.68 -1.80 4.43
N LYS A 50 -3.59 -2.75 4.35
CA LYS A 50 -5.03 -2.49 4.19
C LYS A 50 -5.71 -2.57 5.54
N LYS A 51 -6.50 -1.54 5.87
CA LYS A 51 -7.29 -1.51 7.10
C LYS A 51 -8.61 -2.27 6.94
N PRO A 52 -9.28 -2.63 8.06
CA PRO A 52 -10.59 -3.31 8.02
C PRO A 52 -11.67 -2.54 7.24
N ASP A 53 -11.60 -1.21 7.19
CA ASP A 53 -12.51 -0.35 6.43
C ASP A 53 -12.22 -0.33 4.92
N GLY A 54 -11.21 -1.10 4.46
CA GLY A 54 -10.79 -1.19 3.06
C GLY A 54 -9.84 -0.08 2.61
N SER A 55 -9.57 0.93 3.44
CA SER A 55 -8.58 1.96 3.14
C SER A 55 -7.14 1.45 3.33
N TYR A 56 -6.18 2.16 2.77
CA TYR A 56 -4.76 1.82 2.90
C TYR A 56 -4.05 2.83 3.78
N GLU A 57 -3.10 2.32 4.55
CA GLU A 57 -2.14 3.11 5.33
C GLU A 57 -0.72 2.62 5.05
N GLY A 58 0.25 3.51 5.22
CA GLY A 58 1.67 3.19 5.11
C GLY A 58 2.43 3.67 6.33
N ILE A 59 3.15 2.75 6.96
CA ILE A 59 3.92 2.98 8.19
C ILE A 59 5.41 2.98 7.85
N ILE A 60 6.16 3.94 8.35
CA ILE A 60 7.62 3.97 8.21
C ILE A 60 8.20 2.80 9.02
N VAL A 61 8.91 1.90 8.35
CA VAL A 61 9.53 0.71 8.97
C VAL A 61 11.05 0.81 9.05
N GLU A 62 11.65 1.68 8.25
CA GLU A 62 13.09 1.95 8.25
C GLU A 62 13.37 3.40 7.85
N THR A 63 14.46 3.97 8.39
CA THR A 63 14.95 5.30 8.01
C THR A 63 16.43 5.24 7.70
N ARG A 64 16.86 6.07 6.73
CA ARG A 64 18.27 6.20 6.31
C ARG A 64 18.69 7.67 6.39
N SER A 65 19.92 7.88 6.87
CA SER A 65 20.56 9.19 6.78
C SER A 65 21.02 9.44 5.35
N LEU A 66 20.81 10.65 4.85
CA LEU A 66 21.48 11.09 3.63
C LEU A 66 22.93 11.43 3.94
N PRO A 67 23.85 11.35 2.95
CA PRO A 67 25.21 11.84 3.12
C PRO A 67 25.21 13.30 3.62
N GLY A 68 25.89 13.56 4.73
CA GLY A 68 25.96 14.89 5.34
C GLY A 68 24.71 15.37 6.11
N ALA A 69 23.69 14.54 6.26
CA ALA A 69 22.49 14.87 7.02
C ALA A 69 22.37 14.08 8.33
N GLU A 70 21.75 14.69 9.33
CA GLU A 70 21.47 14.01 10.61
C GLU A 70 20.52 12.83 10.43
N LYS A 71 20.71 11.83 11.28
CA LYS A 71 19.80 10.69 11.36
C LYS A 71 18.42 11.14 11.83
N LEU A 72 17.39 10.72 11.11
CA LEU A 72 16.01 10.97 11.50
C LEU A 72 15.66 10.16 12.75
N GLY A 73 15.40 10.83 13.87
CA GLY A 73 15.07 10.19 15.15
C GLY A 73 13.59 10.28 15.50
N ILE A 74 13.10 11.51 15.74
CA ILE A 74 11.73 11.78 16.14
C ILE A 74 11.10 12.87 15.29
N CYS A 75 9.78 12.84 15.14
CA CYS A 75 9.03 13.86 14.41
C CYS A 75 8.65 15.03 15.30
N SER A 76 9.58 15.94 15.56
CA SER A 76 9.37 17.08 16.45
C SER A 76 8.32 18.08 15.92
N LYS A 77 8.12 18.15 14.61
CA LYS A 77 7.17 19.06 13.94
C LYS A 77 5.84 18.42 13.57
N CYS A 78 5.66 17.12 13.83
CA CYS A 78 4.41 16.44 13.51
C CYS A 78 3.21 17.00 14.29
N PRO A 79 2.01 16.97 13.72
CA PRO A 79 0.81 17.47 14.37
C PRO A 79 0.25 16.49 15.40
N GLY A 80 -0.45 17.04 16.41
CA GLY A 80 -1.25 16.29 17.37
C GLY A 80 -0.48 15.18 18.07
N GLN A 81 -1.06 14.00 18.11
CA GLN A 81 -0.50 12.81 18.77
C GLN A 81 0.75 12.24 18.08
N LEU A 82 1.07 12.67 16.87
CA LEU A 82 2.27 12.25 16.15
C LEU A 82 3.51 13.04 16.55
N LYS A 83 3.33 14.16 17.28
CA LYS A 83 4.43 15.00 17.74
C LYS A 83 5.38 14.24 18.66
N ASN A 84 6.67 14.36 18.39
CA ASN A 84 7.75 13.70 19.12
C ASN A 84 7.73 12.15 19.08
N LYS A 85 6.91 11.55 18.22
CA LYS A 85 6.97 10.11 18.00
C LYS A 85 8.21 9.75 17.18
N PRO A 86 8.78 8.54 17.38
CA PRO A 86 9.84 8.03 16.53
C PRO A 86 9.38 7.99 15.07
N PHE A 87 10.29 8.22 14.12
CA PHE A 87 9.97 8.05 12.70
C PHE A 87 9.60 6.61 12.37
N ILE A 88 10.29 5.64 12.95
CA ILE A 88 9.91 4.22 12.80
C ILE A 88 8.60 3.98 13.56
N GLY A 89 7.61 3.43 12.87
CA GLY A 89 6.25 3.25 13.38
C GLY A 89 5.30 4.42 13.09
N LEU A 90 5.82 5.53 12.52
CA LEU A 90 5.01 6.70 12.20
C LEU A 90 4.16 6.44 10.94
N PRO A 91 2.84 6.76 10.96
CA PRO A 91 2.05 6.75 9.74
C PRO A 91 2.54 7.86 8.81
N PHE A 92 2.91 7.46 7.59
CA PHE A 92 3.39 8.36 6.55
C PHE A 92 2.29 8.70 5.54
N ILE A 93 1.46 7.72 5.23
CA ILE A 93 0.25 7.88 4.42
C ILE A 93 -0.92 7.16 5.10
N TRP A 94 -2.15 7.69 4.96
CA TRP A 94 -3.36 7.03 5.47
C TRP A 94 -4.60 7.46 4.71
N ASP A 95 -5.70 6.73 4.93
CA ASP A 95 -7.04 6.93 4.35
C ASP A 95 -7.10 6.83 2.81
N PHE A 96 -6.09 6.27 2.14
CA PHE A 96 -6.15 6.06 0.70
C PHE A 96 -7.22 5.04 0.34
N LYS A 97 -8.04 5.34 -0.66
CA LYS A 97 -9.10 4.48 -1.18
C LYS A 97 -8.82 4.12 -2.63
N ALA A 98 -9.05 2.85 -2.99
CA ALA A 98 -8.96 2.43 -4.38
C ALA A 98 -10.09 3.07 -5.20
N ASP A 99 -9.77 3.55 -6.39
CA ASP A 99 -10.77 4.05 -7.33
C ASP A 99 -11.52 2.85 -7.95
N PRO A 100 -12.86 2.76 -7.81
CA PRO A 100 -13.62 1.61 -8.33
C PRO A 100 -13.64 1.51 -9.86
N LYS A 101 -13.33 2.62 -10.55
CA LYS A 101 -13.31 2.69 -12.02
C LYS A 101 -11.90 2.61 -12.60
N LYS A 102 -10.88 2.84 -11.77
CA LYS A 102 -9.48 2.90 -12.17
C LYS A 102 -8.61 2.05 -11.24
N PRO A 103 -8.47 0.76 -11.51
CA PRO A 103 -7.95 -0.24 -10.57
C PRO A 103 -6.52 0.00 -10.06
N ARG A 104 -5.80 0.98 -10.61
CA ARG A 104 -4.44 1.33 -10.19
C ARG A 104 -4.34 2.76 -9.65
N GLU A 105 -5.46 3.43 -9.43
CA GLU A 105 -5.51 4.76 -8.85
C GLU A 105 -6.10 4.72 -7.45
N PHE A 106 -5.57 5.58 -6.58
CA PHE A 106 -5.98 5.70 -5.19
C PHE A 106 -6.15 7.19 -4.88
N HIS A 107 -7.18 7.52 -4.12
CA HIS A 107 -7.59 8.90 -3.83
C HIS A 107 -7.97 9.09 -2.36
N ASP A 108 -8.35 10.31 -2.01
CA ASP A 108 -8.80 10.76 -0.68
C ASP A 108 -7.79 10.53 0.45
N GLY A 109 -6.55 10.21 0.09
CA GLY A 109 -5.50 9.96 1.05
C GLY A 109 -4.95 11.21 1.71
N LYS A 110 -4.20 10.98 2.78
CA LYS A 110 -3.39 11.98 3.47
C LYS A 110 -1.93 11.55 3.46
N VAL A 111 -1.05 12.52 3.32
CA VAL A 111 0.41 12.33 3.27
C VAL A 111 1.04 13.26 4.29
N LEU A 112 1.79 12.70 5.24
CA LEU A 112 2.59 13.45 6.18
C LEU A 112 3.96 13.74 5.56
N ASP A 113 4.38 15.00 5.58
CA ASP A 113 5.79 15.34 5.44
C ASP A 113 6.42 15.39 6.85
N PRO A 114 7.18 14.37 7.25
CA PRO A 114 7.68 14.30 8.62
C PRO A 114 8.78 15.31 8.92
N ILE A 115 9.36 15.94 7.91
CA ILE A 115 10.39 16.98 8.08
C ILE A 115 9.74 18.32 8.43
N SER A 116 8.68 18.69 7.73
CA SER A 116 7.95 19.95 8.00
C SER A 116 6.80 19.78 9.01
N GLY A 117 6.35 18.55 9.25
CA GLY A 117 5.16 18.24 10.05
C GLY A 117 3.85 18.53 9.36
N LYS A 118 3.87 18.91 8.07
CA LYS A 118 2.67 19.23 7.31
C LYS A 118 1.97 17.97 6.80
N VAL A 119 0.64 18.02 6.79
CA VAL A 119 -0.20 16.96 6.23
C VAL A 119 -0.86 17.49 4.95
N TYR A 120 -0.70 16.76 3.87
CA TYR A 120 -1.23 17.08 2.55
C TYR A 120 -2.36 16.12 2.18
N LYS A 121 -3.25 16.56 1.28
CA LYS A 121 -4.13 15.64 0.55
C LYS A 121 -3.28 14.79 -0.38
N GLY A 122 -3.64 13.52 -0.55
CA GLY A 122 -2.88 12.56 -1.33
C GLY A 122 -3.69 11.82 -2.37
N LYS A 123 -3.05 11.54 -3.49
CA LYS A 123 -3.49 10.56 -4.47
C LYS A 123 -2.28 9.74 -4.93
N ALA A 124 -2.53 8.53 -5.38
CA ALA A 124 -1.46 7.63 -5.82
C ALA A 124 -1.87 6.87 -7.08
N ARG A 125 -0.86 6.46 -7.84
CA ARG A 125 -1.02 5.61 -9.02
C ARG A 125 0.03 4.51 -9.00
N LEU A 126 -0.44 3.27 -9.12
CA LEU A 126 0.41 2.10 -9.25
C LEU A 126 0.74 1.85 -10.73
N SER A 127 2.01 1.55 -11.05
CA SER A 127 2.43 1.16 -12.40
C SER A 127 1.78 -0.15 -12.83
N ALA A 128 1.73 -0.41 -14.14
CA ALA A 128 1.13 -1.62 -14.71
C ALA A 128 1.76 -2.92 -14.16
N ASN A 129 3.08 -2.90 -13.92
CA ASN A 129 3.81 -4.04 -13.38
C ASN A 129 3.80 -4.13 -11.85
N GLY A 130 3.08 -3.24 -11.14
CA GLY A 130 3.00 -3.22 -9.69
C GLY A 130 4.29 -2.85 -8.93
N LYS A 131 5.36 -2.42 -9.63
CA LYS A 131 6.66 -2.17 -9.02
C LYS A 131 6.97 -0.71 -8.66
N ARG A 132 6.16 0.23 -9.16
CA ARG A 132 6.30 1.66 -8.88
C ARG A 132 4.99 2.25 -8.42
N LEU A 133 5.04 3.03 -7.36
CA LEU A 133 3.92 3.81 -6.84
C LEU A 133 4.28 5.30 -6.96
N THR A 134 3.55 6.03 -7.79
CA THR A 134 3.65 7.48 -7.83
C THR A 134 2.68 8.06 -6.83
N LEU A 135 3.19 8.72 -5.81
CA LEU A 135 2.43 9.39 -4.76
C LEU A 135 2.47 10.89 -4.99
N ARG A 136 1.32 11.55 -4.99
CA ARG A 136 1.20 13.01 -5.12
C ARG A 136 0.54 13.60 -3.88
N GLY A 137 1.30 14.41 -3.17
CA GLY A 137 0.79 15.29 -2.11
C GLY A 137 0.44 16.67 -2.67
N TYR A 138 -0.70 17.25 -2.26
CA TYR A 138 -1.15 18.55 -2.75
C TYR A 138 -1.96 19.32 -1.70
N VAL A 139 -2.09 20.63 -1.93
CA VAL A 139 -2.90 21.55 -1.14
C VAL A 139 -4.01 22.12 -2.03
N GLY A 140 -5.26 22.12 -1.56
CA GLY A 140 -6.40 22.60 -2.34
C GLY A 140 -6.69 21.72 -3.54
N VAL A 141 -6.24 22.12 -4.73
CA VAL A 141 -6.41 21.36 -5.99
C VAL A 141 -5.16 20.58 -6.35
N SER A 142 -5.32 19.41 -6.98
CA SER A 142 -4.20 18.49 -7.25
C SER A 142 -3.16 19.01 -8.25
N VAL A 143 -3.44 20.13 -8.92
CA VAL A 143 -2.48 20.80 -9.81
C VAL A 143 -1.32 21.40 -9.01
N ILE A 144 -1.60 21.92 -7.80
CA ILE A 144 -0.59 22.46 -6.89
C ILE A 144 -0.13 21.36 -5.94
N GLY A 145 0.96 20.69 -6.28
CA GLY A 145 1.47 19.60 -5.46
C GLY A 145 2.78 19.04 -5.98
N ARG A 146 3.35 18.12 -5.20
CA ARG A 146 4.60 17.43 -5.49
C ARG A 146 4.36 15.93 -5.64
N SER A 147 5.01 15.32 -6.61
CA SER A 147 4.96 13.88 -6.83
C SER A 147 6.30 13.25 -6.48
N VAL A 148 6.24 12.11 -5.81
CA VAL A 148 7.39 11.26 -5.51
C VAL A 148 7.11 9.85 -5.99
N THR A 149 8.17 9.10 -6.27
CA THR A 149 8.06 7.70 -6.72
C THR A 149 8.59 6.77 -5.64
N TRP A 150 7.84 5.73 -5.33
CA TRP A 150 8.26 4.65 -4.46
C TRP A 150 8.48 3.38 -5.27
N ILE A 151 9.45 2.59 -4.87
CA ILE A 151 9.84 1.34 -5.55
C ILE A 151 9.53 0.16 -4.63
N LYS A 152 8.78 -0.82 -5.14
CA LYS A 152 8.49 -2.08 -4.43
C LYS A 152 9.69 -3.01 -4.47
N TYR A 153 9.97 -3.70 -3.36
CA TYR A 153 11.05 -4.69 -3.26
C TYR A 153 10.65 -5.88 -2.39
#